data_5020d8649abecf0c42a890999a081db5
#
_entry.id   5020d8649abecf0c42a890999a081db5
#
_cell.length_a   1.000
_cell.length_b   1.000
_cell.length_c   1.000
_cell.angle_alpha   90.00
_cell.angle_beta   90.00
_cell.angle_gamma   90.00
#
_symmetry.space_group_name_H-M   'P 1'
#
loop_
_entity.id
_entity.type
_entity.pdbx_description
1 polymer ?
#
loop_
_entity_poly.entity_id
_entity_poly.type
_entity_poly.pdbx_seq_one_letter_code
_entity_poly.pdbx_strand_id
1 'polypeptide(L)'
;MNSAALPAGVRMVPLTAHRDHRGWLSEIYRQHWATGVTPCQWNATFSEANVLRGVHVHPLHNDYLVVAQGSMSAGLYDLRRNSPTYRKSALLELSGRELTVVIVPAGVMHGLYYHEPTLHMYGVDCYFSPDDELGCHWADAALGIAWPCTAPNLSERDRDAGTLTQCETQLRALKPEF
;
A
#
# COMPACT_ATOMS: atom_id res chain seq x y z
N MET A 1 -12.86 12.67 -12.96
CA MET A 1 -12.03 12.13 -11.88
C MET A 1 -10.70 12.87 -11.91
N ASN A 2 -10.42 13.70 -10.91
CA ASN A 2 -9.11 14.36 -10.82
C ASN A 2 -8.08 13.28 -10.47
N SER A 3 -7.31 12.85 -11.46
CA SER A 3 -6.17 11.94 -11.24
C SER A 3 -5.10 12.75 -10.50
N ALA A 4 -5.12 12.73 -9.18
CA ALA A 4 -3.97 13.17 -8.42
C ALA A 4 -2.76 12.36 -8.91
N ALA A 5 -1.66 13.05 -9.22
CA ALA A 5 -0.46 12.36 -9.68
C ALA A 5 0.02 11.41 -8.57
N LEU A 6 0.28 10.16 -8.92
CA LEU A 6 0.81 9.17 -7.98
C LEU A 6 2.17 9.60 -7.43
N PRO A 7 2.52 9.20 -6.19
CA PRO A 7 3.88 9.32 -5.69
C PRO A 7 4.88 8.71 -6.68
N ALA A 8 6.00 9.40 -6.90
CA ALA A 8 7.01 8.98 -7.86
C ALA A 8 7.47 7.53 -7.61
N GLY A 9 7.55 6.73 -8.66
CA GLY A 9 7.90 5.31 -8.58
C GLY A 9 6.75 4.38 -8.21
N VAL A 10 5.60 4.88 -7.73
CA VAL A 10 4.39 4.06 -7.62
C VAL A 10 3.90 3.73 -9.02
N ARG A 11 3.61 2.46 -9.26
CA ARG A 11 3.15 1.97 -10.57
C ARG A 11 1.93 1.09 -10.41
N MET A 12 1.03 1.21 -11.37
CA MET A 12 -0.12 0.33 -11.54
C MET A 12 0.09 -0.49 -12.81
N VAL A 13 0.09 -1.81 -12.67
CA VAL A 13 0.29 -2.75 -13.79
C VAL A 13 -0.96 -3.61 -13.94
N PRO A 14 -1.77 -3.40 -14.97
CA PRO A 14 -2.93 -4.26 -15.24
C PRO A 14 -2.49 -5.70 -15.50
N LEU A 15 -3.24 -6.65 -14.96
CA LEU A 15 -3.03 -8.09 -15.19
C LEU A 15 -4.10 -8.63 -16.14
N THR A 16 -3.73 -9.67 -16.89
CA THR A 16 -4.67 -10.36 -17.78
C THR A 16 -5.37 -11.49 -17.02
N ALA A 17 -6.69 -11.41 -16.90
CA ALA A 17 -7.51 -12.49 -16.39
C ALA A 17 -8.02 -13.36 -17.57
N HIS A 18 -7.60 -14.62 -17.64
CA HIS A 18 -8.08 -15.61 -18.59
C HIS A 18 -9.37 -16.24 -18.03
N ARG A 19 -10.52 -15.88 -18.65
CA ARG A 19 -11.87 -16.26 -18.17
C ARG A 19 -12.44 -17.40 -18.99
N ASP A 20 -13.10 -18.39 -18.29
CA ASP A 20 -13.93 -19.41 -18.92
C ASP A 20 -15.14 -19.73 -18.01
N HIS A 21 -15.91 -20.79 -18.36
CA HIS A 21 -17.09 -21.21 -17.59
C HIS A 21 -16.80 -21.67 -16.15
N ARG A 22 -15.54 -21.91 -15.78
CA ARG A 22 -15.10 -22.31 -14.42
C ARG A 22 -14.69 -21.11 -13.58
N GLY A 23 -14.46 -19.92 -14.18
CA GLY A 23 -13.99 -18.72 -13.49
C GLY A 23 -12.86 -18.02 -14.25
N TRP A 24 -11.78 -17.68 -13.57
CA TRP A 24 -10.63 -17.03 -14.20
C TRP A 24 -9.30 -17.50 -13.58
N LEU A 25 -8.25 -17.38 -14.38
CA LEU A 25 -6.86 -17.55 -13.97
C LEU A 25 -6.09 -16.30 -14.40
N SER A 26 -5.21 -15.83 -13.54
CA SER A 26 -4.26 -14.76 -13.86
C SER A 26 -2.89 -15.10 -13.31
N GLU A 27 -1.87 -14.85 -14.10
CA GLU A 27 -0.51 -14.81 -13.57
C GLU A 27 -0.34 -13.49 -12.83
N ILE A 28 0.05 -13.56 -11.57
CA ILE A 28 0.19 -12.36 -10.73
C ILE A 28 1.63 -11.88 -10.64
N TYR A 29 2.60 -12.73 -10.92
CA TYR A 29 4.02 -12.39 -10.90
C TYR A 29 4.85 -13.38 -11.74
N ARG A 30 5.80 -12.84 -12.48
CA ARG A 30 6.91 -13.60 -13.06
C ARG A 30 8.22 -12.84 -12.80
N GLN A 31 9.26 -13.55 -12.39
CA GLN A 31 10.55 -12.94 -12.05
C GLN A 31 11.16 -12.11 -13.19
N HIS A 32 10.91 -12.47 -14.45
CA HIS A 32 11.41 -11.72 -15.61
C HIS A 32 10.56 -10.49 -15.97
N TRP A 33 9.43 -10.25 -15.31
CA TRP A 33 8.67 -9.02 -15.51
C TRP A 33 9.46 -7.84 -14.95
N ALA A 34 9.65 -6.81 -15.77
CA ALA A 34 10.41 -5.61 -15.39
C ALA A 34 9.62 -4.72 -14.41
N THR A 35 9.21 -5.30 -13.28
CA THR A 35 8.40 -4.59 -12.28
C THR A 35 9.25 -3.72 -11.35
N GLY A 36 10.56 -3.92 -11.31
CA GLY A 36 11.48 -3.23 -10.39
C GLY A 36 11.44 -3.77 -8.96
N VAL A 37 10.60 -4.79 -8.70
CA VAL A 37 10.52 -5.49 -7.41
C VAL A 37 10.66 -6.99 -7.68
N THR A 38 11.52 -7.66 -6.92
CA THR A 38 11.71 -9.11 -6.97
C THR A 38 11.33 -9.69 -5.61
N PRO A 39 10.06 -10.05 -5.40
CA PRO A 39 9.60 -10.52 -4.10
C PRO A 39 10.32 -11.79 -3.64
N CYS A 40 10.81 -11.77 -2.41
CA CYS A 40 11.37 -12.94 -1.73
C CYS A 40 10.43 -13.53 -0.66
N GLN A 41 9.42 -12.77 -0.24
CA GLN A 41 8.37 -13.20 0.67
C GLN A 41 7.00 -12.80 0.11
N TRP A 42 6.02 -13.70 0.24
CA TRP A 42 4.63 -13.46 -0.13
C TRP A 42 3.71 -13.64 1.07
N ASN A 43 2.75 -12.74 1.20
CA ASN A 43 1.75 -12.74 2.25
C ASN A 43 0.35 -12.70 1.60
N ALA A 44 -0.61 -13.37 2.23
CA ALA A 44 -2.02 -13.26 1.91
C ALA A 44 -2.74 -12.65 3.12
N THR A 45 -3.54 -11.63 2.89
CA THR A 45 -4.30 -10.95 3.93
C THR A 45 -5.76 -10.94 3.58
N PHE A 46 -6.59 -11.48 4.47
CA PHE A 46 -8.03 -11.33 4.44
C PHE A 46 -8.45 -10.25 5.44
N SER A 47 -9.33 -9.36 5.04
CA SER A 47 -9.88 -8.30 5.91
C SER A 47 -11.38 -8.18 5.70
N GLU A 48 -12.09 -8.01 6.80
CA GLU A 48 -13.53 -7.70 6.77
C GLU A 48 -13.79 -6.28 6.26
N ALA A 49 -15.04 -6.00 5.91
CA ALA A 49 -15.47 -4.66 5.55
C ALA A 49 -15.20 -3.65 6.69
N ASN A 50 -14.97 -2.39 6.31
CA ASN A 50 -14.69 -1.30 7.23
C ASN A 50 -13.42 -1.47 8.08
N VAL A 51 -12.51 -2.35 7.72
CA VAL A 51 -11.17 -2.41 8.31
C VAL A 51 -10.27 -1.40 7.62
N LEU A 52 -9.35 -0.76 8.35
CA LEU A 52 -8.23 -0.01 7.79
C LEU A 52 -6.93 -0.54 8.42
N ARG A 53 -5.95 -0.85 7.58
CA ARG A 53 -4.59 -1.22 7.97
C ARG A 53 -3.63 -0.14 7.55
N GLY A 54 -2.90 0.42 8.48
CA GLY A 54 -1.94 1.51 8.21
C GLY A 54 -2.33 2.81 8.92
N VAL A 55 -1.65 3.91 8.60
CA VAL A 55 -0.76 4.14 7.43
C VAL A 55 0.67 3.77 7.81
N HIS A 56 1.28 2.86 7.06
CA HIS A 56 2.62 2.36 7.32
C HIS A 56 3.62 2.88 6.28
N VAL A 57 4.89 2.90 6.64
CA VAL A 57 6.01 3.14 5.71
C VAL A 57 7.12 2.14 5.99
N HIS A 58 7.67 1.61 4.90
CA HIS A 58 8.77 0.67 4.93
C HIS A 58 10.03 1.35 4.38
N PRO A 59 11.06 1.57 5.21
CA PRO A 59 12.31 2.16 4.75
C PRO A 59 13.18 1.23 3.92
N LEU A 60 13.00 -0.10 4.02
CA LEU A 60 13.94 -1.07 3.46
C LEU A 60 13.40 -1.86 2.28
N HIS A 61 12.07 -1.99 2.12
CA HIS A 61 11.50 -2.82 1.07
C HIS A 61 10.47 -2.09 0.20
N ASN A 62 10.25 -2.67 -0.96
CA ASN A 62 9.18 -2.31 -1.86
C ASN A 62 8.06 -3.33 -1.77
N ASP A 63 6.82 -2.88 -1.90
CA ASP A 63 5.65 -3.74 -1.94
C ASP A 63 5.17 -3.98 -3.38
N TYR A 64 4.73 -5.20 -3.61
CA TYR A 64 4.06 -5.66 -4.81
C TYR A 64 2.69 -6.20 -4.43
N LEU A 65 1.64 -5.42 -4.59
CA LEU A 65 0.31 -5.69 -4.02
C LEU A 65 -0.72 -5.96 -5.12
N VAL A 66 -1.58 -6.95 -4.91
CA VAL A 66 -2.70 -7.28 -5.80
C VAL A 66 -3.93 -7.69 -4.99
N VAL A 67 -5.10 -7.14 -5.35
CA VAL A 67 -6.40 -7.58 -4.81
C VAL A 67 -6.89 -8.78 -5.60
N ALA A 68 -7.03 -9.93 -4.94
CA ALA A 68 -7.51 -11.16 -5.55
C ALA A 68 -9.05 -11.27 -5.53
N GLN A 69 -9.67 -10.75 -4.47
CA GLN A 69 -11.12 -10.74 -4.29
C GLN A 69 -11.54 -9.54 -3.44
N GLY A 70 -12.71 -8.97 -3.71
CA GLY A 70 -13.23 -7.81 -3.00
C GLY A 70 -12.75 -6.50 -3.58
N SER A 71 -12.82 -5.42 -2.77
CA SER A 71 -12.42 -4.07 -3.16
C SER A 71 -11.89 -3.26 -1.97
N MET A 72 -10.92 -2.40 -2.24
CA MET A 72 -10.30 -1.55 -1.22
C MET A 72 -9.80 -0.24 -1.81
N SER A 73 -9.71 0.79 -0.97
CA SER A 73 -8.96 2.02 -1.26
C SER A 73 -7.54 1.91 -0.69
N ALA A 74 -6.53 2.23 -1.50
CA ALA A 74 -5.15 2.36 -1.06
C ALA A 74 -4.76 3.85 -1.00
N GLY A 75 -4.60 4.37 0.20
CA GLY A 75 -4.10 5.72 0.44
C GLY A 75 -2.58 5.73 0.47
N LEU A 76 -1.98 6.65 -0.27
CA LEU A 76 -0.53 6.76 -0.45
C LEU A 76 -0.04 8.14 -0.01
N TYR A 77 1.20 8.22 0.54
CA TYR A 77 1.84 9.47 0.88
C TYR A 77 3.36 9.36 0.73
N ASP A 78 4.00 10.29 0.01
CA ASP A 78 5.43 10.24 -0.26
C ASP A 78 6.23 10.95 0.83
N LEU A 79 7.04 10.21 1.60
CA LEU A 79 7.92 10.74 2.65
C LEU A 79 9.36 11.01 2.18
N ARG A 80 9.72 10.64 0.96
CA ARG A 80 11.07 10.77 0.43
C ARG A 80 11.36 12.23 0.04
N ARG A 81 12.25 12.89 0.78
CA ARG A 81 12.58 14.34 0.59
C ARG A 81 13.11 14.68 -0.80
N ASN A 82 13.86 13.75 -1.39
CA ASN A 82 14.45 13.96 -2.71
C ASN A 82 13.49 13.56 -3.86
N SER A 83 12.27 13.14 -3.53
CA SER A 83 11.25 12.81 -4.52
C SER A 83 10.59 14.07 -5.08
N PRO A 84 10.29 14.13 -6.40
CA PRO A 84 9.51 15.22 -6.99
C PRO A 84 8.07 15.28 -6.46
N THR A 85 7.63 14.23 -5.78
CA THR A 85 6.30 14.13 -5.16
C THR A 85 6.34 14.12 -3.64
N TYR A 86 7.42 14.60 -3.04
CA TYR A 86 7.52 14.72 -1.58
C TYR A 86 6.28 15.41 -0.99
N ARG A 87 5.71 14.78 0.06
CA ARG A 87 4.48 15.22 0.73
C ARG A 87 3.22 15.27 -0.15
N LYS A 88 3.23 14.55 -1.26
CA LYS A 88 2.01 14.36 -2.05
C LYS A 88 1.29 13.09 -1.63
N SER A 89 -0.03 13.18 -1.53
CA SER A 89 -0.92 12.05 -1.28
C SER A 89 -1.69 11.66 -2.53
N ALA A 90 -2.11 10.41 -2.58
CA ALA A 90 -3.04 9.88 -3.58
C ALA A 90 -3.95 8.84 -2.93
N LEU A 91 -5.13 8.63 -3.51
CA LEU A 91 -6.03 7.54 -3.14
C LEU A 91 -6.33 6.73 -4.41
N LEU A 92 -6.12 5.42 -4.36
CA LEU A 92 -6.37 4.47 -5.43
C LEU A 92 -7.54 3.57 -5.05
N GLU A 93 -8.41 3.28 -6.01
CA GLU A 93 -9.42 2.23 -5.88
C GLU A 93 -8.93 0.95 -6.54
N LEU A 94 -8.95 -0.16 -5.81
CA LEU A 94 -8.44 -1.46 -6.22
C LEU A 94 -9.51 -2.53 -6.05
N SER A 95 -9.59 -3.45 -7.00
CA SER A 95 -10.64 -4.47 -7.02
C SER A 95 -10.15 -5.77 -7.63
N GLY A 96 -10.60 -6.91 -7.08
CA GLY A 96 -10.41 -8.23 -7.69
C GLY A 96 -11.18 -8.44 -9.00
N ARG A 97 -12.05 -7.50 -9.38
CA ARG A 97 -12.72 -7.51 -10.70
C ARG A 97 -11.84 -6.99 -11.82
N GLU A 98 -10.94 -6.05 -11.49
CA GLU A 98 -9.97 -5.42 -12.40
C GLU A 98 -8.58 -5.63 -11.83
N LEU A 99 -8.06 -6.85 -12.02
CA LEU A 99 -6.77 -7.26 -11.44
C LEU A 99 -5.66 -6.29 -11.86
N THR A 100 -5.12 -5.60 -10.87
CA THR A 100 -4.04 -4.64 -11.06
C THR A 100 -3.02 -4.83 -9.95
N VAL A 101 -1.76 -4.90 -10.34
CA VAL A 101 -0.66 -4.83 -9.37
C VAL A 101 -0.36 -3.37 -9.07
N VAL A 102 -0.23 -3.06 -7.79
CA VAL A 102 0.32 -1.79 -7.32
C VAL A 102 1.70 -2.04 -6.75
N ILE A 103 2.68 -1.30 -7.26
CA ILE A 103 4.05 -1.32 -6.76
C ILE A 103 4.23 -0.06 -5.93
N VAL A 104 4.56 -0.24 -4.64
CA VAL A 104 4.80 0.86 -3.70
C VAL A 104 6.28 0.84 -3.32
N PRO A 105 7.07 1.85 -3.71
CA PRO A 105 8.48 1.89 -3.37
C PRO A 105 8.73 2.22 -1.90
N ALA A 106 9.86 1.76 -1.37
CA ALA A 106 10.35 2.13 -0.04
C ALA A 106 10.25 3.64 0.20
N GLY A 107 9.82 4.05 1.39
CA GLY A 107 9.63 5.45 1.76
C GLY A 107 8.32 6.09 1.28
N VAL A 108 7.49 5.37 0.52
CA VAL A 108 6.10 5.77 0.26
C VAL A 108 5.20 5.09 1.29
N MET A 109 4.54 5.89 2.13
CA MET A 109 3.54 5.40 3.07
C MET A 109 2.34 4.84 2.32
N HIS A 110 1.72 3.81 2.88
CA HIS A 110 0.45 3.31 2.40
C HIS A 110 -0.46 2.83 3.53
N GLY A 111 -1.75 2.98 3.32
CA GLY A 111 -2.80 2.42 4.15
C GLY A 111 -3.88 1.83 3.26
N LEU A 112 -4.57 0.80 3.74
CA LEU A 112 -5.52 0.01 2.99
C LEU A 112 -6.86 0.00 3.72
N TYR A 113 -7.88 0.62 3.12
CA TYR A 113 -9.25 0.59 3.63
C TYR A 113 -10.10 -0.35 2.80
N TYR A 114 -10.80 -1.29 3.46
CA TYR A 114 -11.55 -2.36 2.81
C TYR A 114 -13.05 -2.05 2.78
N HIS A 115 -13.62 -1.94 1.56
CA HIS A 115 -15.04 -1.65 1.37
C HIS A 115 -15.95 -2.84 1.64
N GLU A 116 -15.42 -4.04 1.41
CA GLU A 116 -16.10 -5.33 1.56
C GLU A 116 -15.08 -6.40 2.01
N PRO A 117 -15.50 -7.61 2.40
CA PRO A 117 -14.57 -8.70 2.69
C PRO A 117 -13.61 -8.92 1.52
N THR A 118 -12.33 -8.70 1.74
CA THR A 118 -11.31 -8.61 0.69
C THR A 118 -10.11 -9.49 0.99
N LEU A 119 -9.72 -10.26 -0.02
CA LEU A 119 -8.45 -10.99 -0.05
C LEU A 119 -7.49 -10.23 -0.97
N HIS A 120 -6.37 -9.77 -0.42
CA HIS A 120 -5.24 -9.29 -1.20
C HIS A 120 -3.98 -10.09 -0.89
N MET A 121 -3.09 -10.12 -1.85
CA MET A 121 -1.75 -10.69 -1.71
C MET A 121 -0.73 -9.59 -1.91
N TYR A 122 0.38 -9.68 -1.18
CA TYR A 122 1.50 -8.79 -1.42
C TYR A 122 2.83 -9.52 -1.27
N GLY A 123 3.76 -9.17 -2.13
CA GLY A 123 5.13 -9.64 -2.11
C GLY A 123 6.07 -8.51 -1.73
N VAL A 124 7.08 -8.82 -0.94
CA VAL A 124 8.12 -7.87 -0.49
C VAL A 124 9.51 -8.38 -0.88
N ASP A 125 10.42 -7.47 -1.20
CA ASP A 125 11.76 -7.81 -1.68
C ASP A 125 12.82 -7.89 -0.57
N CYS A 126 12.39 -7.83 0.70
CA CYS A 126 13.17 -8.31 1.84
C CYS A 126 12.25 -9.03 2.83
N TYR A 127 12.83 -9.84 3.72
CA TYR A 127 12.04 -10.52 4.74
C TYR A 127 11.55 -9.54 5.80
N PHE A 128 10.38 -9.85 6.36
CA PHE A 128 9.79 -9.06 7.43
C PHE A 128 10.78 -8.82 8.58
N SER A 129 10.88 -7.57 8.99
CA SER A 129 11.58 -7.14 10.20
C SER A 129 10.71 -6.13 10.95
N PRO A 130 10.53 -6.25 12.27
CA PRO A 130 9.81 -5.25 13.06
C PRO A 130 10.42 -3.84 12.96
N ASP A 131 11.73 -3.74 12.71
CA ASP A 131 12.44 -2.47 12.59
C ASP A 131 12.12 -1.71 11.29
N ASP A 132 11.53 -2.40 10.30
CA ASP A 132 11.09 -1.84 9.02
C ASP A 132 9.60 -1.42 9.02
N GLU A 133 8.95 -1.46 10.17
CA GLU A 133 7.51 -1.25 10.31
C GLU A 133 7.20 0.07 11.03
N LEU A 134 7.36 1.20 10.34
CA LEU A 134 6.97 2.51 10.86
C LEU A 134 5.56 2.89 10.40
N GLY A 135 4.95 3.86 11.06
CA GLY A 135 3.62 4.33 10.67
C GLY A 135 3.14 5.53 11.48
N CYS A 136 2.01 6.08 11.04
CA CYS A 136 1.29 7.12 11.77
C CYS A 136 -0.22 6.85 11.76
N HIS A 137 -0.93 7.57 12.63
CA HIS A 137 -2.38 7.45 12.71
C HIS A 137 -3.05 7.83 11.38
N TRP A 138 -3.96 7.00 10.90
CA TRP A 138 -4.61 7.11 9.59
C TRP A 138 -5.34 8.44 9.37
N ALA A 139 -5.90 9.03 10.44
CA ALA A 139 -6.65 10.30 10.41
C ALA A 139 -5.77 11.53 10.67
N ASP A 140 -4.43 11.40 10.65
CA ASP A 140 -3.56 12.57 10.74
C ASP A 140 -3.84 13.50 9.54
N ALA A 141 -4.30 14.73 9.84
CA ALA A 141 -4.71 15.69 8.83
C ALA A 141 -3.58 16.08 7.87
N ALA A 142 -2.33 15.97 8.30
CA ALA A 142 -1.16 16.28 7.47
C ALA A 142 -0.94 15.28 6.32
N LEU A 143 -1.53 14.08 6.39
CA LEU A 143 -1.52 13.12 5.28
C LEU A 143 -2.32 13.63 4.07
N GLY A 144 -3.40 14.38 4.29
CA GLY A 144 -4.25 14.87 3.21
C GLY A 144 -4.90 13.77 2.38
N ILE A 145 -5.04 12.56 2.91
CA ILE A 145 -5.71 11.43 2.25
C ILE A 145 -7.22 11.53 2.49
N ALA A 146 -8.00 11.61 1.41
CA ALA A 146 -9.46 11.70 1.48
C ALA A 146 -10.09 10.30 1.66
N TRP A 147 -9.90 9.70 2.83
CA TRP A 147 -10.43 8.37 3.13
C TRP A 147 -11.95 8.31 2.99
N PRO A 148 -12.51 7.23 2.41
CA PRO A 148 -13.95 7.04 2.26
C PRO A 148 -14.63 6.51 3.54
N CYS A 149 -14.05 6.76 4.70
CA CYS A 149 -14.53 6.30 6.00
C CYS A 149 -14.32 7.35 7.08
N THR A 150 -15.05 7.22 8.19
CA THR A 150 -14.92 8.11 9.36
C THR A 150 -14.60 7.38 10.65
N ALA A 151 -14.87 6.07 10.72
CA ALA A 151 -14.68 5.24 11.89
C ALA A 151 -14.33 3.79 11.47
N PRO A 152 -13.14 3.55 10.89
CA PRO A 152 -12.73 2.21 10.50
C PRO A 152 -12.38 1.35 11.71
N ASN A 153 -12.46 0.03 11.54
CA ASN A 153 -11.94 -0.93 12.48
C ASN A 153 -10.41 -1.03 12.34
N LEU A 154 -9.69 -0.80 13.43
CA LEU A 154 -8.25 -0.73 13.48
C LEU A 154 -7.67 -1.81 14.39
N SER A 155 -6.43 -2.23 14.13
CA SER A 155 -5.61 -2.94 15.12
C SER A 155 -5.28 -2.00 16.29
N GLU A 156 -4.85 -2.56 17.44
CA GLU A 156 -4.35 -1.76 18.57
C GLU A 156 -3.16 -0.91 18.12
N ARG A 157 -2.22 -1.49 17.37
CA ARG A 157 -1.07 -0.78 16.82
C ARG A 157 -1.47 0.43 15.97
N ASP A 158 -2.41 0.28 15.05
CA ASP A 158 -2.82 1.36 14.14
C ASP A 158 -3.66 2.43 14.86
N ARG A 159 -4.40 2.04 15.89
CA ARG A 159 -5.16 2.97 16.75
C ARG A 159 -4.23 3.84 17.60
N ASP A 160 -3.16 3.24 18.13
CA ASP A 160 -2.22 3.90 19.04
C ASP A 160 -1.03 4.53 18.28
N ALA A 161 -1.05 4.49 16.96
CA ALA A 161 0.00 5.06 16.12
C ALA A 161 0.14 6.57 16.36
N GLY A 162 1.38 7.04 16.36
CA GLY A 162 1.73 8.44 16.56
C GLY A 162 1.35 9.35 15.40
N THR A 163 1.84 10.58 15.43
CA THR A 163 1.62 11.56 14.36
C THR A 163 2.54 11.31 13.16
N LEU A 164 2.18 11.89 12.01
CA LEU A 164 3.04 11.90 10.82
C LEU A 164 4.43 12.49 11.13
N THR A 165 4.51 13.56 11.93
CA THR A 165 5.78 14.19 12.33
C THR A 165 6.67 13.24 13.14
N GLN A 166 6.09 12.44 14.05
CA GLN A 166 6.83 11.43 14.78
C GLN A 166 7.35 10.32 13.86
N CYS A 167 6.50 9.84 12.95
CA CYS A 167 6.89 8.85 11.94
C CYS A 167 8.01 9.38 11.03
N GLU A 168 7.92 10.62 10.53
CA GLU A 168 9.00 11.26 9.76
C GLU A 168 10.32 11.30 10.53
N THR A 169 10.28 11.58 11.84
CA THR A 169 11.49 11.64 12.69
C THR A 169 12.12 10.26 12.82
N GLN A 170 11.32 9.22 13.05
CA GLN A 170 11.79 7.84 13.14
C GLN A 170 12.36 7.35 11.80
N LEU A 171 11.67 7.64 10.70
CA LEU A 171 12.14 7.27 9.36
C LEU A 171 13.52 7.87 9.06
N ARG A 172 13.73 9.15 9.38
CA ARG A 172 15.02 9.83 9.18
C ARG A 172 16.14 9.28 10.04
N ALA A 173 15.84 8.78 11.24
CA ALA A 173 16.82 8.13 12.09
C ALA A 173 17.33 6.82 11.46
N LEU A 174 16.48 6.09 10.74
CA LEU A 174 16.82 4.85 10.05
C LEU A 174 17.38 5.09 8.64
N LYS A 175 16.86 6.08 7.93
CA LYS A 175 17.17 6.41 6.52
C LYS A 175 17.30 7.93 6.37
N PRO A 176 18.46 8.50 6.65
CA PRO A 176 18.69 9.96 6.58
C PRO A 176 18.43 10.58 5.20
N GLU A 177 18.50 9.78 4.14
CA GLU A 177 18.22 10.17 2.76
C GLU A 177 16.73 10.37 2.44
N PHE A 178 15.82 9.93 3.31
CA PHE A 178 14.36 10.09 3.16
C PHE A 178 13.83 11.37 3.80
#